data_cf5509adbbb88d956d7af917a8186833
#
_entry.id   cf5509adbbb88d956d7af917a8186833
#
_cell.length_a   1.000
_cell.length_b   1.000
_cell.length_c   1.000
_cell.angle_alpha   90.00
_cell.angle_beta   90.00
_cell.angle_gamma   90.00
#
_symmetry.space_group_name_H-M   'P 1'
#
loop_
_entity.id
_entity.type
_entity.pdbx_description
1 polymer ?
#
loop_
_entity_poly.entity_id
_entity_poly.type
_entity_poly.pdbx_seq_one_letter_code
_entity_poly.pdbx_strand_id
1 'polypeptide(L)'
;TNVPSTHYNQFGGTIGGPVRVPHLFNGRNKLFFFYAFEGYIGSLPATTITSVPTAAERTGDFSALLALGPAYQLYNPFTATQSGTQVVRTAIPGNVLSNAGLHVNPIAQAYFKYIPLPNYNGPSTKPDGSNNYFVNDPTTNNYKSHQGRIDYNVTNSNKIFFELHRSNSVVTQSNVFGNKASGTNGRVVLWGGTVDDVQNMSPTLYLNTRLGFSRSENTSNPNSIGTDPATLGFPSYISTNSLSYAIPRLTFSDSAPIPSISSAPGNRAYFDTIQFFASLNKTWGHHTIKIGPDIRLNKNSVLSPGNASGTYSFSASGTDFVTSGTKGAAQPFGNTLALLALGLPTGGSYDVNTRFQYNNWYIGTFIQDDWKMLPNLTVSVGLRVEHETRIVESGNKMTIGWDPTLTNE
;
A
#
# COMPACT_ATOMS: atom_id res chain seq x y z
N THR A 1 13.11 -27.15 -14.32
CA THR A 1 12.44 -25.84 -14.11
C THR A 1 10.94 -26.08 -14.11
N ASN A 2 10.30 -26.04 -12.92
CA ASN A 2 8.85 -26.12 -12.85
C ASN A 2 8.25 -24.90 -13.55
N VAL A 3 7.37 -25.17 -14.50
CA VAL A 3 6.59 -24.10 -15.15
C VAL A 3 5.73 -23.42 -14.06
N PRO A 4 5.84 -22.11 -13.89
CA PRO A 4 5.01 -21.41 -12.92
C PRO A 4 3.53 -21.60 -13.28
N SER A 5 2.71 -22.03 -12.32
CA SER A 5 1.30 -22.28 -12.54
C SER A 5 0.44 -21.26 -11.80
N THR A 6 -0.62 -20.82 -12.45
CA THR A 6 -1.69 -20.03 -11.81
C THR A 6 -2.55 -20.96 -10.97
N HIS A 7 -2.77 -20.59 -9.72
CA HIS A 7 -3.72 -21.26 -8.85
C HIS A 7 -4.85 -20.31 -8.48
N TYR A 8 -6.07 -20.76 -8.62
CA TYR A 8 -7.24 -20.01 -8.21
C TYR A 8 -8.26 -20.96 -7.62
N ASN A 9 -8.56 -20.82 -6.33
CA ASN A 9 -9.54 -21.60 -5.62
C ASN A 9 -10.54 -20.64 -4.99
N GLN A 10 -11.81 -20.75 -5.37
CA GLN A 10 -12.92 -20.00 -4.80
C GLN A 10 -13.89 -20.98 -4.13
N PHE A 11 -14.32 -20.63 -2.94
CA PHE A 11 -15.20 -21.45 -2.13
C PHE A 11 -16.10 -20.56 -1.27
N GLY A 12 -17.26 -21.08 -0.92
CA GLY A 12 -18.21 -20.33 -0.11
C GLY A 12 -19.50 -21.11 0.12
N GLY A 13 -20.37 -20.54 0.90
CA GLY A 13 -21.66 -21.10 1.19
C GLY A 13 -22.55 -20.11 1.91
N THR A 14 -23.84 -20.38 1.87
CA THR A 14 -24.87 -19.58 2.54
C THR A 14 -25.75 -20.47 3.38
N ILE A 15 -26.22 -19.94 4.50
CA ILE A 15 -27.23 -20.57 5.34
C ILE A 15 -28.20 -19.49 5.81
N GLY A 16 -29.49 -19.82 5.86
CA GLY A 16 -30.51 -18.89 6.34
C GLY A 16 -31.83 -19.58 6.62
N GLY A 17 -32.65 -18.90 7.37
CA GLY A 17 -34.00 -19.41 7.69
C GLY A 17 -34.57 -18.75 8.93
N PRO A 18 -35.77 -19.21 9.37
CA PRO A 18 -36.38 -18.73 10.61
C PRO A 18 -35.60 -19.22 11.83
N VAL A 19 -35.40 -18.32 12.79
CA VAL A 19 -34.74 -18.65 14.06
C VAL A 19 -35.73 -19.48 14.91
N ARG A 20 -35.34 -20.73 15.23
CA ARG A 20 -36.11 -21.61 16.11
C ARG A 20 -35.19 -22.22 17.16
N VAL A 21 -35.56 -22.04 18.42
CA VAL A 21 -34.87 -22.69 19.55
C VAL A 21 -35.93 -23.65 20.18
N PRO A 22 -35.74 -24.95 20.10
CA PRO A 22 -36.70 -25.94 20.66
C PRO A 22 -37.04 -25.55 22.10
N HIS A 23 -38.32 -25.60 22.42
CA HIS A 23 -38.89 -25.30 23.75
C HIS A 23 -38.71 -23.88 24.28
N LEU A 24 -37.93 -22.99 23.61
CA LEU A 24 -37.62 -21.66 24.10
C LEU A 24 -38.23 -20.55 23.23
N PHE A 25 -38.07 -20.65 21.91
CA PHE A 25 -38.48 -19.58 20.98
C PHE A 25 -38.86 -20.11 19.60
N ASN A 26 -40.05 -19.72 19.14
CA ASN A 26 -40.52 -20.02 17.77
C ASN A 26 -40.59 -18.70 16.97
N GLY A 27 -39.51 -18.39 16.26
CA GLY A 27 -39.43 -17.21 15.39
C GLY A 27 -40.02 -17.38 14.00
N ARG A 28 -40.80 -18.43 13.75
CA ARG A 28 -41.48 -18.61 12.47
C ARG A 28 -42.33 -17.38 12.14
N ASN A 29 -42.12 -16.82 10.94
CA ASN A 29 -42.72 -15.56 10.47
C ASN A 29 -42.33 -14.28 11.23
N LYS A 30 -41.42 -14.37 12.25
CA LYS A 30 -41.00 -13.22 13.04
C LYS A 30 -39.53 -12.90 12.93
N LEU A 31 -38.66 -13.90 13.04
CA LEU A 31 -37.22 -13.68 13.11
C LEU A 31 -36.54 -14.62 12.13
N PHE A 32 -35.73 -14.01 11.25
CA PHE A 32 -34.97 -14.73 10.25
C PHE A 32 -33.49 -14.36 10.36
N PHE A 33 -32.64 -15.29 10.03
CA PHE A 33 -31.22 -15.04 9.89
C PHE A 33 -30.74 -15.45 8.51
N PHE A 34 -29.69 -14.81 8.05
CA PHE A 34 -28.93 -15.18 6.87
C PHE A 34 -27.45 -14.99 7.17
N TYR A 35 -26.64 -15.95 6.73
CA TYR A 35 -25.19 -15.86 6.77
C TYR A 35 -24.62 -16.33 5.46
N ALA A 36 -23.65 -15.58 4.94
CA ALA A 36 -22.88 -15.91 3.75
C ALA A 36 -21.38 -15.85 4.08
N PHE A 37 -20.66 -16.80 3.56
CA PHE A 37 -19.21 -16.85 3.57
C PHE A 37 -18.70 -17.05 2.16
N GLU A 38 -17.68 -16.28 1.76
CA GLU A 38 -16.95 -16.43 0.52
C GLU A 38 -15.45 -16.29 0.79
N GLY A 39 -14.68 -17.13 0.14
CA GLY A 39 -13.22 -17.02 0.15
C GLY A 39 -12.64 -17.37 -1.18
N TYR A 40 -11.50 -16.76 -1.51
CA TYR A 40 -10.65 -17.27 -2.56
C TYR A 40 -9.18 -17.19 -2.16
N ILE A 41 -8.40 -18.14 -2.71
CA ILE A 41 -6.94 -18.18 -2.59
C ILE A 41 -6.40 -18.24 -4.01
N GLY A 42 -5.67 -17.22 -4.39
CA GLY A 42 -5.07 -17.08 -5.70
C GLY A 42 -3.56 -16.93 -5.64
N SER A 43 -2.88 -17.48 -6.64
CA SER A 43 -1.45 -17.30 -6.87
C SER A 43 -1.22 -17.08 -8.35
N LEU A 44 -0.60 -15.94 -8.68
CA LEU A 44 -0.17 -15.60 -10.03
C LEU A 44 1.34 -15.73 -10.08
N PRO A 45 1.91 -16.56 -10.97
CA PRO A 45 3.34 -16.71 -11.10
C PRO A 45 3.97 -15.40 -11.60
N ALA A 46 5.12 -15.05 -11.02
CA ALA A 46 5.96 -13.97 -11.49
C ALA A 46 7.41 -14.45 -11.47
N THR A 47 8.00 -14.58 -12.65
CA THR A 47 9.41 -14.92 -12.78
C THR A 47 10.22 -13.66 -13.00
N THR A 48 11.31 -13.53 -12.26
CA THR A 48 12.20 -12.38 -12.36
C THR A 48 13.64 -12.88 -12.57
N ILE A 49 14.31 -12.29 -13.55
CA ILE A 49 15.77 -12.40 -13.72
C ILE A 49 16.34 -11.04 -13.39
N THR A 50 17.31 -11.02 -12.49
CA THR A 50 17.88 -9.80 -11.95
C THR A 50 19.35 -10.01 -11.57
N SER A 51 19.98 -8.97 -11.03
CA SER A 51 21.40 -8.99 -10.68
C SER A 51 21.59 -8.86 -9.18
N VAL A 52 22.46 -9.69 -8.61
CA VAL A 52 22.89 -9.64 -7.21
C VAL A 52 24.40 -9.70 -7.13
N PRO A 53 25.03 -9.10 -6.08
CA PRO A 53 26.46 -9.14 -5.92
C PRO A 53 26.98 -10.55 -5.69
N THR A 54 28.08 -10.88 -6.35
CA THR A 54 28.83 -12.13 -6.18
C THR A 54 29.51 -12.18 -4.80
N ALA A 55 30.02 -13.36 -4.41
CA ALA A 55 30.76 -13.50 -3.15
C ALA A 55 32.02 -12.61 -3.11
N ALA A 56 32.72 -12.46 -4.24
CA ALA A 56 33.90 -11.59 -4.35
C ALA A 56 33.53 -10.10 -4.18
N GLU A 57 32.52 -9.63 -4.90
CA GLU A 57 32.06 -8.23 -4.80
C GLU A 57 31.60 -7.85 -3.39
N ARG A 58 31.04 -8.78 -2.61
CA ARG A 58 30.67 -8.54 -1.20
C ARG A 58 31.86 -8.32 -0.28
N THR A 59 33.05 -8.80 -0.70
CA THR A 59 34.31 -8.56 0.01
C THR A 59 35.09 -7.37 -0.53
N GLY A 60 34.56 -6.70 -1.57
CA GLY A 60 35.18 -5.55 -2.22
C GLY A 60 36.12 -5.90 -3.38
N ASP A 61 36.04 -7.12 -3.91
CA ASP A 61 36.81 -7.58 -5.07
C ASP A 61 35.92 -7.54 -6.32
N PHE A 62 36.17 -6.55 -7.18
CA PHE A 62 35.51 -6.33 -8.47
C PHE A 62 36.47 -6.59 -9.64
N SER A 63 37.58 -7.33 -9.42
CA SER A 63 38.62 -7.56 -10.41
C SER A 63 38.10 -8.28 -11.67
N ALA A 64 37.13 -9.17 -11.53
CA ALA A 64 36.47 -9.85 -12.63
C ALA A 64 35.85 -8.90 -13.66
N LEU A 65 35.32 -7.75 -13.22
CA LEU A 65 34.74 -6.76 -14.12
C LEU A 65 35.81 -6.05 -14.94
N LEU A 66 36.98 -5.75 -14.36
CA LEU A 66 38.06 -5.09 -15.05
C LEU A 66 38.60 -5.92 -16.22
N ALA A 67 38.53 -7.26 -16.13
CA ALA A 67 38.93 -8.16 -17.22
C ALA A 67 38.09 -7.99 -18.51
N LEU A 68 36.91 -7.36 -18.40
CA LEU A 68 36.03 -7.09 -19.54
C LEU A 68 36.38 -5.81 -20.29
N GLY A 69 37.28 -5.00 -19.75
CA GLY A 69 37.77 -3.81 -20.41
C GLY A 69 37.81 -2.54 -19.53
N PRO A 70 38.45 -1.48 -20.05
CA PRO A 70 38.68 -0.25 -19.26
C PRO A 70 37.40 0.49 -18.87
N ALA A 71 36.28 0.26 -19.54
CA ALA A 71 34.98 0.84 -19.17
C ALA A 71 34.51 0.38 -17.78
N TYR A 72 34.98 -0.77 -17.30
CA TYR A 72 34.67 -1.33 -15.99
C TYR A 72 35.66 -0.92 -14.90
N GLN A 73 36.59 0.01 -15.18
CA GLN A 73 37.51 0.51 -14.16
C GLN A 73 36.76 1.31 -13.10
N LEU A 74 36.95 0.90 -11.85
CA LEU A 74 36.44 1.64 -10.68
C LEU A 74 37.45 2.73 -10.25
N TYR A 75 36.91 3.85 -9.82
CA TYR A 75 37.68 4.99 -9.34
C TYR A 75 37.36 5.33 -7.89
N ASN A 76 38.38 5.70 -7.14
CA ASN A 76 38.27 5.99 -5.71
C ASN A 76 37.57 7.34 -5.48
N PRO A 77 36.34 7.35 -4.92
CA PRO A 77 35.58 8.57 -4.71
C PRO A 77 36.22 9.53 -3.73
N PHE A 78 37.11 9.07 -2.83
CA PHE A 78 37.82 9.90 -1.86
C PHE A 78 39.03 10.64 -2.42
N THR A 79 39.43 10.33 -3.64
CA THR A 79 40.53 11.01 -4.34
C THR A 79 40.03 12.09 -5.30
N ALA A 80 38.78 12.45 -5.21
CA ALA A 80 38.14 13.43 -6.07
C ALA A 80 38.85 14.79 -5.98
N THR A 81 39.35 15.27 -7.12
CA THR A 81 39.98 16.58 -7.26
C THR A 81 39.35 17.35 -8.40
N GLN A 82 39.23 18.66 -8.25
CA GLN A 82 38.74 19.52 -9.32
C GLN A 82 39.85 19.76 -10.37
N SER A 83 39.52 19.48 -11.62
CA SER A 83 40.35 19.74 -12.77
C SER A 83 39.55 20.55 -13.81
N GLY A 84 39.74 21.87 -13.80
CA GLY A 84 38.90 22.77 -14.57
C GLY A 84 37.46 22.74 -14.11
N THR A 85 36.52 22.39 -15.01
CA THR A 85 35.08 22.21 -14.72
C THR A 85 34.71 20.78 -14.36
N GLN A 86 35.69 19.86 -14.33
CA GLN A 86 35.46 18.43 -14.09
C GLN A 86 36.02 18.01 -12.74
N VAL A 87 35.42 16.96 -12.14
CA VAL A 87 35.96 16.27 -10.98
C VAL A 87 36.59 14.98 -11.47
N VAL A 88 37.89 14.79 -11.24
CA VAL A 88 38.66 13.60 -11.60
C VAL A 88 39.03 12.77 -10.38
N ARG A 89 39.17 11.45 -10.55
CA ARG A 89 39.48 10.51 -9.47
C ARG A 89 40.57 9.55 -9.90
N THR A 90 41.32 9.00 -8.95
CA THR A 90 42.33 7.96 -9.21
C THR A 90 41.68 6.57 -9.33
N ALA A 91 42.22 5.75 -10.23
CA ALA A 91 41.79 4.39 -10.39
C ALA A 91 42.02 3.55 -9.12
N ILE A 92 41.09 2.65 -8.82
CA ILE A 92 41.28 1.60 -7.81
C ILE A 92 42.11 0.48 -8.42
N PRO A 93 43.35 0.20 -7.90
CA PRO A 93 44.24 -0.78 -8.51
C PRO A 93 43.61 -2.16 -8.56
N GLY A 94 43.50 -2.72 -9.80
CA GLY A 94 42.90 -4.04 -10.05
C GLY A 94 41.43 -4.15 -9.69
N ASN A 95 40.71 -3.04 -9.48
CA ASN A 95 39.32 -3.01 -8.98
C ASN A 95 39.12 -3.73 -7.65
N VAL A 96 40.14 -3.84 -6.81
CA VAL A 96 40.07 -4.42 -5.47
C VAL A 96 40.14 -3.29 -4.44
N LEU A 97 39.10 -3.10 -3.65
CA LEU A 97 38.97 -1.96 -2.71
C LEU A 97 40.15 -1.88 -1.73
N SER A 98 40.61 -3.03 -1.21
CA SER A 98 41.73 -3.08 -0.27
C SER A 98 43.06 -2.62 -0.89
N ASN A 99 43.28 -2.72 -2.22
CA ASN A 99 44.45 -2.22 -2.89
C ASN A 99 44.54 -0.70 -2.92
N ALA A 100 43.41 -0.03 -2.66
CA ALA A 100 43.32 1.41 -2.49
C ALA A 100 43.21 1.83 -1.00
N GLY A 101 43.40 0.90 -0.06
CA GLY A 101 43.22 1.14 1.37
C GLY A 101 41.74 1.30 1.79
N LEU A 102 40.81 0.87 0.94
CA LEU A 102 39.39 0.97 1.20
C LEU A 102 38.83 -0.35 1.79
N HIS A 103 37.80 -0.24 2.61
CA HIS A 103 37.18 -1.38 3.26
C HIS A 103 35.67 -1.39 3.03
N VAL A 104 35.07 -2.59 3.03
CA VAL A 104 33.62 -2.73 2.95
C VAL A 104 32.98 -2.18 4.22
N ASN A 105 32.03 -1.26 4.03
CA ASN A 105 31.30 -0.59 5.11
C ASN A 105 30.47 -1.61 5.93
N PRO A 106 30.47 -1.54 7.28
CA PRO A 106 29.69 -2.44 8.12
C PRO A 106 28.19 -2.45 7.80
N ILE A 107 27.60 -1.33 7.42
CA ILE A 107 26.19 -1.26 6.99
C ILE A 107 26.01 -2.08 5.70
N ALA A 108 26.89 -1.93 4.71
CA ALA A 108 26.83 -2.74 3.49
C ALA A 108 26.93 -4.24 3.79
N GLN A 109 27.84 -4.63 4.71
CA GLN A 109 27.95 -6.03 5.16
C GLN A 109 26.65 -6.53 5.80
N ALA A 110 25.96 -5.69 6.58
CA ALA A 110 24.66 -6.04 7.16
C ALA A 110 23.60 -6.28 6.07
N TYR A 111 23.58 -5.47 4.99
CA TYR A 111 22.67 -5.66 3.85
C TYR A 111 23.01 -6.91 3.03
N PHE A 112 24.29 -7.20 2.81
CA PHE A 112 24.70 -8.39 2.05
C PHE A 112 24.20 -9.70 2.68
N LYS A 113 23.93 -9.75 3.97
CA LYS A 113 23.33 -10.91 4.63
C LYS A 113 21.89 -11.19 4.16
N TYR A 114 21.18 -10.17 3.66
CA TYR A 114 19.81 -10.30 3.16
C TYR A 114 19.74 -10.57 1.66
N ILE A 115 20.80 -10.26 0.92
CA ILE A 115 20.84 -10.46 -0.54
C ILE A 115 21.30 -11.90 -0.81
N PRO A 116 20.55 -12.72 -1.56
CA PRO A 116 20.98 -14.05 -1.94
C PRO A 116 22.27 -14.02 -2.78
N LEU A 117 22.99 -15.13 -2.84
CA LEU A 117 24.07 -15.30 -3.80
C LEU A 117 23.50 -15.59 -5.20
N PRO A 118 24.26 -15.33 -6.29
CA PRO A 118 23.87 -15.73 -7.62
C PRO A 118 23.48 -17.22 -7.70
N ASN A 119 22.39 -17.51 -8.42
CA ASN A 119 21.87 -18.86 -8.61
C ASN A 119 21.56 -19.18 -10.08
N TYR A 120 21.88 -18.26 -10.98
CA TYR A 120 21.54 -18.39 -12.40
C TYR A 120 22.75 -18.08 -13.29
N ASN A 121 22.98 -18.96 -14.25
CA ASN A 121 23.99 -18.82 -15.32
C ASN A 121 23.36 -19.32 -16.62
N GLY A 122 22.29 -18.66 -17.06
CA GLY A 122 21.54 -19.03 -18.26
C GLY A 122 21.74 -18.04 -19.41
N PRO A 123 20.98 -18.19 -20.50
CA PRO A 123 21.14 -17.36 -21.70
C PRO A 123 21.03 -15.84 -21.50
N SER A 124 20.41 -15.41 -20.41
CA SER A 124 20.27 -14.00 -20.08
C SER A 124 21.40 -13.41 -19.23
N THR A 125 22.29 -14.27 -18.68
CA THR A 125 23.46 -13.84 -17.94
C THR A 125 24.45 -13.17 -18.87
N LYS A 126 24.91 -11.98 -18.53
CA LYS A 126 25.87 -11.23 -19.35
C LYS A 126 27.29 -11.51 -18.90
N PRO A 127 28.30 -11.22 -19.77
CA PRO A 127 29.72 -11.39 -19.42
C PRO A 127 30.14 -10.64 -18.16
N ASP A 128 29.50 -9.52 -17.86
CA ASP A 128 29.72 -8.71 -16.63
C ASP A 128 29.11 -9.33 -15.36
N GLY A 129 28.55 -10.53 -15.48
CA GLY A 129 27.91 -11.20 -14.35
C GLY A 129 26.53 -10.66 -13.99
N SER A 130 25.98 -9.71 -14.75
CA SER A 130 24.62 -9.25 -14.53
C SER A 130 23.58 -10.28 -15.00
N ASN A 131 22.34 -10.16 -14.51
CA ASN A 131 21.26 -11.15 -14.71
C ASN A 131 21.65 -12.55 -14.19
N ASN A 132 22.28 -12.59 -13.03
CA ASN A 132 22.83 -13.80 -12.40
C ASN A 132 21.92 -14.42 -11.33
N TYR A 133 20.73 -13.86 -11.14
CA TYR A 133 19.78 -14.34 -10.15
C TYR A 133 18.39 -14.53 -10.76
N PHE A 134 17.88 -15.74 -10.60
CA PHE A 134 16.54 -16.13 -11.04
C PHE A 134 15.68 -16.48 -9.84
N VAL A 135 14.47 -15.97 -9.82
CA VAL A 135 13.48 -16.28 -8.79
C VAL A 135 12.08 -16.40 -9.39
N ASN A 136 11.32 -17.36 -8.89
CA ASN A 136 9.87 -17.38 -9.06
C ASN A 136 9.24 -16.82 -7.78
N ASP A 137 8.69 -15.61 -7.88
CA ASP A 137 8.11 -14.85 -6.77
C ASP A 137 6.62 -14.61 -7.06
N PRO A 138 5.74 -15.58 -6.76
CA PRO A 138 4.34 -15.46 -7.10
C PRO A 138 3.67 -14.36 -6.28
N THR A 139 2.84 -13.57 -6.96
CA THR A 139 1.88 -12.71 -6.27
C THR A 139 0.75 -13.57 -5.73
N THR A 140 0.56 -13.56 -4.42
CA THR A 140 -0.54 -14.28 -3.78
C THR A 140 -1.64 -13.34 -3.34
N ASN A 141 -2.89 -13.78 -3.47
CA ASN A 141 -4.05 -13.06 -2.96
C ASN A 141 -4.93 -14.01 -2.16
N ASN A 142 -5.21 -13.64 -0.91
CA ASN A 142 -6.04 -14.38 0.00
C ASN A 142 -7.20 -13.48 0.45
N TYR A 143 -8.40 -13.83 0.02
CA TYR A 143 -9.61 -13.07 0.31
C TYR A 143 -10.60 -13.91 1.13
N LYS A 144 -11.24 -13.27 2.11
CA LYS A 144 -12.34 -13.85 2.89
C LYS A 144 -13.39 -12.79 3.13
N SER A 145 -14.65 -13.16 2.96
CA SER A 145 -15.81 -12.29 3.21
C SER A 145 -16.84 -13.03 4.05
N HIS A 146 -17.41 -12.32 4.99
CA HIS A 146 -18.48 -12.76 5.87
C HIS A 146 -19.58 -11.73 5.84
N GLN A 147 -20.83 -12.17 5.66
CA GLN A 147 -22.01 -11.34 5.75
C GLN A 147 -23.03 -12.03 6.64
N GLY A 148 -23.54 -11.32 7.63
CA GLY A 148 -24.59 -11.78 8.52
C GLY A 148 -25.76 -10.82 8.52
N ARG A 149 -26.99 -11.32 8.45
CA ARG A 149 -28.20 -10.52 8.49
C ARG A 149 -29.24 -11.16 9.38
N ILE A 150 -29.94 -10.34 10.13
CA ILE A 150 -31.08 -10.68 10.96
C ILE A 150 -32.24 -9.79 10.54
N ASP A 151 -33.38 -10.40 10.20
CA ASP A 151 -34.62 -9.72 9.88
C ASP A 151 -35.65 -10.03 10.97
N TYR A 152 -36.20 -8.99 11.58
CA TYR A 152 -37.19 -9.09 12.63
C TYR A 152 -38.48 -8.36 12.27
N ASN A 153 -39.55 -9.11 12.09
CA ASN A 153 -40.91 -8.61 11.97
C ASN A 153 -41.43 -8.30 13.39
N VAL A 154 -41.23 -7.07 13.86
CA VAL A 154 -41.66 -6.64 15.21
C VAL A 154 -43.18 -6.75 15.32
N THR A 155 -43.89 -6.24 14.32
CA THR A 155 -45.33 -6.35 14.11
C THR A 155 -45.60 -6.60 12.62
N ASN A 156 -46.89 -6.71 12.25
CA ASN A 156 -47.27 -6.78 10.83
C ASN A 156 -46.97 -5.49 10.06
N SER A 157 -46.81 -4.37 10.78
CA SER A 157 -46.57 -3.04 10.22
C SER A 157 -45.14 -2.52 10.47
N ASN A 158 -44.33 -3.21 11.28
CA ASN A 158 -42.96 -2.79 11.57
C ASN A 158 -41.97 -3.93 11.34
N LYS A 159 -40.96 -3.66 10.55
CA LYS A 159 -39.87 -4.58 10.21
C LYS A 159 -38.52 -3.91 10.41
N ILE A 160 -37.65 -4.56 11.13
CA ILE A 160 -36.28 -4.11 11.37
C ILE A 160 -35.34 -5.18 10.80
N PHE A 161 -34.28 -4.75 10.12
CA PHE A 161 -33.17 -5.65 9.88
C PHE A 161 -31.87 -5.07 10.43
N PHE A 162 -30.98 -5.98 10.76
CA PHE A 162 -29.60 -5.70 11.12
C PHE A 162 -28.70 -6.52 10.21
N GLU A 163 -27.70 -5.86 9.58
CA GLU A 163 -26.72 -6.49 8.71
C GLU A 163 -25.33 -6.12 9.18
N LEU A 164 -24.44 -7.11 9.18
CA LEU A 164 -23.00 -6.95 9.37
C LEU A 164 -22.27 -7.59 8.20
N HIS A 165 -21.22 -6.92 7.72
CA HIS A 165 -20.31 -7.48 6.75
C HIS A 165 -18.86 -7.22 7.14
N ARG A 166 -17.99 -8.16 6.82
CA ARG A 166 -16.54 -8.03 6.95
C ARG A 166 -15.85 -8.77 5.83
N SER A 167 -14.99 -8.08 5.09
CA SER A 167 -14.07 -8.72 4.16
C SER A 167 -12.62 -8.37 4.50
N ASN A 168 -11.72 -9.28 4.15
CA ASN A 168 -10.29 -9.12 4.33
C ASN A 168 -9.58 -9.69 3.10
N SER A 169 -8.81 -8.86 2.44
CA SER A 169 -7.93 -9.23 1.31
C SER A 169 -6.50 -9.00 1.71
N VAL A 170 -5.64 -9.99 1.51
CA VAL A 170 -4.19 -9.88 1.74
C VAL A 170 -3.48 -10.25 0.45
N VAL A 171 -2.70 -9.31 -0.07
CA VAL A 171 -1.88 -9.50 -1.27
C VAL A 171 -0.42 -9.44 -0.87
N THR A 172 0.34 -10.50 -1.18
CA THR A 172 1.80 -10.53 -0.98
C THR A 172 2.47 -10.55 -2.35
N GLN A 173 3.46 -9.70 -2.55
CA GLN A 173 4.14 -9.53 -3.83
C GLN A 173 5.59 -9.05 -3.69
N SER A 174 6.35 -9.21 -4.77
CA SER A 174 7.69 -8.65 -4.94
C SER A 174 8.70 -9.09 -3.88
N ASN A 175 8.61 -10.35 -3.43
CA ASN A 175 9.54 -10.93 -2.45
C ASN A 175 10.74 -11.61 -3.12
N VAL A 176 11.44 -10.86 -3.97
CA VAL A 176 12.53 -11.34 -4.82
C VAL A 176 13.65 -12.05 -4.05
N PHE A 177 13.93 -11.64 -2.81
CA PHE A 177 14.97 -12.26 -1.98
C PHE A 177 14.45 -13.37 -1.05
N GLY A 178 13.15 -13.60 -1.00
CA GLY A 178 12.55 -14.61 -0.12
C GLY A 178 12.70 -14.31 1.39
N ASN A 179 12.95 -13.05 1.76
CA ASN A 179 13.17 -12.64 3.14
C ASN A 179 12.60 -11.24 3.43
N LYS A 180 12.82 -10.73 4.65
CA LYS A 180 12.24 -9.44 5.07
C LYS A 180 12.81 -8.22 4.34
N ALA A 181 13.95 -8.31 3.65
CA ALA A 181 14.53 -7.19 2.90
C ALA A 181 13.92 -7.01 1.51
N SER A 182 12.94 -7.82 1.14
CA SER A 182 12.17 -7.65 -0.08
C SER A 182 10.71 -8.04 0.14
N GLY A 183 9.83 -7.61 -0.77
CA GLY A 183 8.41 -7.91 -0.72
C GLY A 183 7.57 -6.94 0.09
N THR A 184 6.31 -6.89 -0.29
CA THR A 184 5.27 -6.07 0.35
C THR A 184 4.02 -6.88 0.60
N ASN A 185 3.33 -6.54 1.70
CA ASN A 185 2.03 -7.07 2.06
C ASN A 185 1.01 -5.95 2.02
N GLY A 186 0.14 -5.98 1.01
CA GLY A 186 -1.06 -5.15 0.94
C GLY A 186 -2.20 -5.84 1.69
N ARG A 187 -2.91 -5.10 2.53
CA ARG A 187 -4.11 -5.60 3.21
C ARG A 187 -5.22 -4.59 3.11
N VAL A 188 -6.40 -5.07 2.68
CA VAL A 188 -7.63 -4.29 2.68
C VAL A 188 -8.64 -5.01 3.56
N VAL A 189 -9.13 -4.32 4.60
CA VAL A 189 -10.22 -4.80 5.44
C VAL A 189 -11.40 -3.86 5.27
N LEU A 190 -12.53 -4.40 4.84
CA LEU A 190 -13.79 -3.69 4.82
C LEU A 190 -14.70 -4.31 5.88
N TRP A 191 -15.31 -3.50 6.72
CA TRP A 191 -16.34 -3.95 7.62
C TRP A 191 -17.35 -2.85 7.87
N GLY A 192 -18.54 -3.25 8.19
CA GLY A 192 -19.60 -2.32 8.49
C GLY A 192 -20.86 -3.01 8.93
N GLY A 193 -21.83 -2.19 9.28
CA GLY A 193 -23.15 -2.67 9.67
C GLY A 193 -24.21 -1.64 9.37
N THR A 194 -25.42 -2.14 9.23
CA THR A 194 -26.62 -1.35 8.94
C THR A 194 -27.75 -1.83 9.82
N VAL A 195 -28.45 -0.87 10.42
CA VAL A 195 -29.78 -1.08 11.00
C VAL A 195 -30.77 -0.32 10.15
N ASP A 196 -31.82 -1.01 9.71
CA ASP A 196 -32.87 -0.42 8.89
C ASP A 196 -34.23 -0.76 9.51
N ASP A 197 -35.05 0.25 9.68
CA ASP A 197 -36.41 0.14 10.24
C ASP A 197 -37.44 0.65 9.23
N VAL A 198 -38.40 -0.20 8.89
CA VAL A 198 -39.53 0.14 8.03
C VAL A 198 -40.81 0.08 8.83
N GLN A 199 -41.47 1.20 8.98
CA GLN A 199 -42.73 1.35 9.69
C GLN A 199 -43.86 1.73 8.74
N ASN A 200 -44.82 0.82 8.56
CA ASN A 200 -46.06 1.08 7.84
C ASN A 200 -47.07 1.71 8.83
N MET A 201 -47.17 3.05 8.84
CA MET A 201 -48.03 3.79 9.74
C MET A 201 -49.51 3.75 9.31
N SER A 202 -49.73 3.61 7.99
CA SER A 202 -51.05 3.41 7.40
C SER A 202 -50.91 2.77 6.01
N PRO A 203 -52.02 2.33 5.35
CA PRO A 203 -51.95 1.82 3.99
C PRO A 203 -51.33 2.78 2.95
N THR A 204 -51.23 4.06 3.29
CA THR A 204 -50.72 5.12 2.40
C THR A 204 -49.55 5.89 2.97
N LEU A 205 -49.00 5.46 4.12
CA LEU A 205 -47.89 6.18 4.78
C LEU A 205 -46.91 5.16 5.36
N TYR A 206 -45.66 5.21 4.91
CA TYR A 206 -44.59 4.45 5.55
C TYR A 206 -43.34 5.30 5.73
N LEU A 207 -42.60 5.01 6.79
CA LEU A 207 -41.34 5.59 7.14
C LEU A 207 -40.25 4.50 7.04
N ASN A 208 -39.17 4.78 6.35
CA ASN A 208 -37.96 4.01 6.41
C ASN A 208 -36.85 4.84 7.07
N THR A 209 -36.18 4.29 8.06
CA THR A 209 -35.00 4.90 8.70
C THR A 209 -33.85 3.93 8.68
N ARG A 210 -32.65 4.46 8.39
CA ARG A 210 -31.44 3.65 8.29
C ARG A 210 -30.29 4.35 9.00
N LEU A 211 -29.59 3.57 9.81
CA LEU A 211 -28.29 3.91 10.38
C LEU A 211 -27.26 2.96 9.80
N GLY A 212 -26.21 3.50 9.21
CA GLY A 212 -25.12 2.74 8.61
C GLY A 212 -23.77 3.18 9.16
N PHE A 213 -22.87 2.22 9.29
CA PHE A 213 -21.46 2.45 9.52
C PHE A 213 -20.65 1.58 8.58
N SER A 214 -19.63 2.15 7.96
CA SER A 214 -18.64 1.38 7.20
C SER A 214 -17.24 1.89 7.47
N ARG A 215 -16.29 0.97 7.52
CA ARG A 215 -14.85 1.25 7.60
C ARG A 215 -14.10 0.49 6.54
N SER A 216 -13.27 1.19 5.79
CA SER A 216 -12.22 0.64 4.95
C SER A 216 -10.87 0.87 5.62
N GLU A 217 -10.12 -0.18 5.87
CA GLU A 217 -8.73 -0.13 6.32
C GLU A 217 -7.83 -0.60 5.18
N ASN A 218 -6.94 0.27 4.72
CA ASN A 218 -5.94 -0.03 3.72
C ASN A 218 -4.56 0.05 4.36
N THR A 219 -3.78 -1.02 4.25
CA THR A 219 -2.38 -1.04 4.67
C THR A 219 -1.52 -1.61 3.56
N SER A 220 -0.34 -1.03 3.38
CA SER A 220 0.69 -1.57 2.49
C SER A 220 2.01 -1.50 3.23
N ASN A 221 2.53 -2.64 3.65
CA ASN A 221 3.72 -2.71 4.49
C ASN A 221 4.81 -3.51 3.80
N PRO A 222 6.10 -3.08 3.87
CA PRO A 222 7.22 -3.94 3.51
C PRO A 222 7.30 -5.13 4.48
N ASN A 223 7.86 -6.23 4.03
CA ASN A 223 8.13 -7.39 4.91
C ASN A 223 9.07 -7.04 6.07
N SER A 224 9.83 -5.96 5.94
CA SER A 224 10.76 -5.45 6.95
C SER A 224 10.12 -4.54 7.99
N ILE A 225 8.80 -4.28 7.93
CA ILE A 225 8.12 -3.39 8.89
C ILE A 225 8.42 -3.80 10.33
N GLY A 226 8.76 -2.83 11.19
CA GLY A 226 9.17 -3.06 12.58
C GLY A 226 10.62 -3.50 12.76
N THR A 227 11.41 -3.64 11.68
CA THR A 227 12.85 -3.90 11.81
C THR A 227 13.57 -2.58 12.08
N ASP A 228 14.19 -2.47 13.25
CA ASP A 228 14.92 -1.27 13.67
C ASP A 228 16.15 -1.05 12.76
N PRO A 229 16.27 0.10 12.08
CA PRO A 229 17.45 0.48 11.31
C PRO A 229 18.78 0.43 12.10
N ALA A 230 18.74 0.67 13.41
CA ALA A 230 19.93 0.61 14.25
C ALA A 230 20.56 -0.80 14.29
N THR A 231 19.80 -1.85 14.05
CA THR A 231 20.33 -3.24 13.96
C THR A 231 21.21 -3.46 12.73
N LEU A 232 21.13 -2.55 11.72
CA LEU A 232 21.99 -2.55 10.55
C LEU A 232 23.14 -1.55 10.66
N GLY A 233 23.26 -0.82 11.78
CA GLY A 233 24.29 0.17 11.99
C GLY A 233 23.86 1.63 11.68
N PHE A 234 22.60 1.89 11.40
CA PHE A 234 22.10 3.25 11.24
C PHE A 234 21.92 3.97 12.58
N PRO A 235 21.92 5.30 12.61
CA PRO A 235 21.67 6.05 13.82
C PRO A 235 20.30 5.76 14.45
N SER A 236 20.24 5.65 15.78
CA SER A 236 19.03 5.33 16.52
C SER A 236 17.91 6.38 16.40
N TYR A 237 18.25 7.64 16.09
CA TYR A 237 17.24 8.69 15.92
C TYR A 237 16.26 8.39 14.76
N ILE A 238 16.65 7.55 13.79
CA ILE A 238 15.79 7.15 12.69
C ILE A 238 14.55 6.41 13.23
N SER A 239 14.75 5.44 14.12
CA SER A 239 13.62 4.70 14.71
C SER A 239 12.88 5.50 15.79
N THR A 240 13.60 6.30 16.60
CA THR A 240 12.97 7.09 17.68
C THR A 240 12.09 8.23 17.19
N ASN A 241 12.40 8.81 16.03
CA ASN A 241 11.61 9.91 15.43
C ASN A 241 10.53 9.43 14.46
N SER A 242 10.43 8.13 14.20
CA SER A 242 9.51 7.57 13.22
C SER A 242 8.27 6.98 13.87
N LEU A 243 7.09 7.28 13.35
CA LEU A 243 5.84 6.59 13.72
C LEU A 243 5.76 5.15 13.19
N SER A 244 6.57 4.83 12.20
CA SER A 244 6.67 3.50 11.59
C SER A 244 8.04 3.37 10.92
N TYR A 245 8.73 2.27 11.14
CA TYR A 245 10.07 2.04 10.59
C TYR A 245 10.21 0.63 9.99
N ALA A 246 11.18 0.50 9.10
CA ALA A 246 11.52 -0.73 8.38
C ALA A 246 13.03 -0.72 8.08
N ILE A 247 13.56 -1.75 7.43
CA ILE A 247 14.89 -1.70 6.84
C ILE A 247 14.96 -0.49 5.87
N PRO A 248 15.94 0.43 6.00
CA PRO A 248 16.09 1.54 5.10
C PRO A 248 16.17 1.08 3.64
N ARG A 249 15.48 1.82 2.76
CA ARG A 249 15.40 1.45 1.35
C ARG A 249 16.69 1.79 0.61
N LEU A 250 17.20 0.82 -0.16
CA LEU A 250 18.30 1.06 -1.11
C LEU A 250 17.77 0.93 -2.54
N THR A 251 18.15 1.90 -3.39
CA THR A 251 17.83 1.90 -4.82
C THR A 251 19.09 2.04 -5.65
N PHE A 252 19.10 1.40 -6.81
CA PHE A 252 20.26 1.33 -7.68
C PHE A 252 19.88 1.85 -9.06
N SER A 253 20.74 2.74 -9.60
CA SER A 253 20.64 3.24 -10.97
C SER A 253 21.84 2.73 -11.75
N ASP A 254 21.73 1.52 -12.27
CA ASP A 254 22.76 0.78 -12.99
C ASP A 254 22.26 0.37 -14.39
N SER A 255 23.15 -0.03 -15.27
CA SER A 255 22.81 -0.57 -16.59
C SER A 255 22.14 -1.95 -16.52
N ALA A 256 22.25 -2.64 -15.39
CA ALA A 256 21.64 -3.93 -15.13
C ALA A 256 20.54 -3.79 -14.07
N PRO A 257 19.49 -4.61 -14.11
CA PRO A 257 18.42 -4.58 -13.11
C PRO A 257 18.95 -5.11 -11.77
N ILE A 258 19.19 -4.23 -10.81
CA ILE A 258 19.47 -4.58 -9.42
C ILE A 258 18.20 -4.29 -8.62
N PRO A 259 17.63 -5.28 -7.91
CA PRO A 259 16.41 -5.05 -7.15
C PRO A 259 16.64 -4.03 -6.04
N SER A 260 15.65 -3.17 -5.82
CA SER A 260 15.64 -2.34 -4.61
C SER A 260 15.60 -3.23 -3.37
N ILE A 261 16.38 -2.89 -2.37
CA ILE A 261 16.36 -3.58 -1.08
C ILE A 261 15.38 -2.83 -0.19
N SER A 262 14.38 -3.55 0.34
CA SER A 262 13.29 -3.00 1.12
C SER A 262 12.43 -1.98 0.35
N SER A 263 11.45 -1.42 1.03
CA SER A 263 10.60 -0.32 0.59
C SER A 263 10.35 0.64 1.76
N ALA A 264 9.84 1.82 1.47
CA ALA A 264 9.45 2.76 2.53
C ALA A 264 8.50 2.10 3.53
N PRO A 265 8.55 2.48 4.83
CA PRO A 265 7.58 2.05 5.81
C PRO A 265 6.16 2.27 5.31
N GLY A 266 5.30 1.31 5.60
CA GLY A 266 4.01 1.22 4.93
C GLY A 266 3.01 2.29 5.34
N ASN A 267 2.14 2.59 4.40
CA ASN A 267 1.00 3.47 4.61
C ASN A 267 -0.14 2.72 5.32
N ARG A 268 -0.89 3.45 6.14
CA ARG A 268 -2.13 2.97 6.73
C ARG A 268 -3.20 4.05 6.64
N ALA A 269 -4.31 3.71 6.01
CA ALA A 269 -5.44 4.61 5.88
C ALA A 269 -6.70 3.94 6.40
N TYR A 270 -7.48 4.67 7.18
CA TYR A 270 -8.83 4.32 7.58
C TYR A 270 -9.79 5.30 6.96
N PHE A 271 -10.82 4.79 6.33
CA PHE A 271 -11.91 5.58 5.80
C PHE A 271 -13.21 5.12 6.44
N ASP A 272 -13.82 5.98 7.26
CA ASP A 272 -15.06 5.70 7.98
C ASP A 272 -16.18 6.54 7.39
N THR A 273 -17.35 5.93 7.22
CA THR A 273 -18.60 6.63 6.94
C THR A 273 -19.65 6.23 7.95
N ILE A 274 -20.22 7.21 8.62
CA ILE A 274 -21.40 7.08 9.47
C ILE A 274 -22.54 7.74 8.72
N GLN A 275 -23.62 7.02 8.46
CA GLN A 275 -24.75 7.50 7.67
C GLN A 275 -26.05 7.41 8.46
N PHE A 276 -26.82 8.47 8.42
CA PHE A 276 -28.23 8.47 8.74
C PHE A 276 -29.02 8.79 7.48
N PHE A 277 -29.98 7.92 7.17
CA PHE A 277 -30.92 8.12 6.07
C PHE A 277 -32.34 7.92 6.59
N ALA A 278 -33.26 8.77 6.16
CA ALA A 278 -34.67 8.56 6.39
C ALA A 278 -35.48 8.87 5.12
N SER A 279 -36.60 8.21 4.96
CA SER A 279 -37.51 8.44 3.84
C SER A 279 -38.95 8.23 4.29
N LEU A 280 -39.71 9.31 4.33
CA LEU A 280 -41.15 9.29 4.53
C LEU A 280 -41.84 9.21 3.15
N ASN A 281 -42.70 8.23 2.98
CA ASN A 281 -43.41 7.99 1.73
C ASN A 281 -44.92 8.06 2.00
N LYS A 282 -45.60 8.95 1.27
CA LYS A 282 -47.01 9.18 1.38
C LYS A 282 -47.71 9.08 0.04
N THR A 283 -48.69 8.18 -0.06
CA THR A 283 -49.60 8.14 -1.21
C THR A 283 -50.84 9.00 -0.88
N TRP A 284 -51.15 9.93 -1.76
CA TRP A 284 -52.29 10.85 -1.66
C TRP A 284 -52.97 10.99 -3.02
N GLY A 285 -54.13 10.34 -3.18
CA GLY A 285 -54.81 10.30 -4.46
C GLY A 285 -53.94 9.64 -5.54
N HIS A 286 -53.58 10.40 -6.57
CA HIS A 286 -52.73 9.96 -7.66
C HIS A 286 -51.22 10.29 -7.47
N HIS A 287 -50.86 10.83 -6.32
CA HIS A 287 -49.52 11.23 -5.98
C HIS A 287 -48.85 10.26 -5.00
N THR A 288 -47.59 9.95 -5.22
CA THR A 288 -46.73 9.26 -4.26
C THR A 288 -45.53 10.12 -3.94
N ILE A 289 -45.60 10.82 -2.81
CA ILE A 289 -44.59 11.76 -2.36
C ILE A 289 -43.59 11.03 -1.48
N LYS A 290 -42.32 11.21 -1.76
CA LYS A 290 -41.18 10.72 -0.99
C LYS A 290 -40.30 11.89 -0.57
N ILE A 291 -40.00 12.01 0.72
CA ILE A 291 -39.16 13.07 1.27
C ILE A 291 -38.24 12.52 2.35
N GLY A 292 -37.03 13.05 2.44
CA GLY A 292 -36.13 12.64 3.52
C GLY A 292 -34.74 13.26 3.46
N PRO A 293 -33.98 13.11 4.58
CA PRO A 293 -32.57 13.46 4.67
C PRO A 293 -31.67 12.27 4.34
N ASP A 294 -30.44 12.58 3.92
CA ASP A 294 -29.28 11.72 3.83
C ASP A 294 -28.08 12.48 4.44
N ILE A 295 -27.68 12.10 5.63
CA ILE A 295 -26.62 12.76 6.39
C ILE A 295 -25.47 11.79 6.57
N ARG A 296 -24.25 12.20 6.20
CA ARG A 296 -23.05 11.37 6.33
C ARG A 296 -21.94 12.14 7.00
N LEU A 297 -21.28 11.49 7.94
CA LEU A 297 -20.01 11.93 8.50
C LEU A 297 -18.92 11.03 7.93
N ASN A 298 -18.04 11.62 7.11
CA ASN A 298 -16.88 10.95 6.57
C ASN A 298 -15.66 11.31 7.42
N LYS A 299 -14.86 10.29 7.77
CA LYS A 299 -13.59 10.45 8.48
C LYS A 299 -12.50 9.71 7.72
N ASN A 300 -11.40 10.37 7.46
CA ASN A 300 -10.23 9.78 6.83
C ASN A 300 -9.01 9.96 7.73
N SER A 301 -8.50 8.86 8.29
CA SER A 301 -7.30 8.87 9.12
C SER A 301 -6.16 8.23 8.35
N VAL A 302 -5.11 9.01 8.11
CA VAL A 302 -3.98 8.60 7.27
C VAL A 302 -2.68 8.65 8.09
N LEU A 303 -1.95 7.55 8.05
CA LEU A 303 -0.55 7.47 8.41
C LEU A 303 0.24 7.20 7.13
N SER A 304 0.98 8.20 6.66
CA SER A 304 1.89 8.09 5.51
C SER A 304 3.29 8.48 5.97
N PRO A 305 4.09 7.51 6.46
CA PRO A 305 5.41 7.79 7.02
C PRO A 305 6.40 8.39 6.02
N GLY A 306 6.15 8.18 4.71
CA GLY A 306 7.13 8.54 3.70
C GLY A 306 8.39 7.69 3.81
N ASN A 307 9.55 8.28 3.61
CA ASN A 307 10.84 7.63 3.78
C ASN A 307 11.35 7.69 5.23
N ALA A 308 10.48 7.36 6.19
CA ALA A 308 10.77 7.51 7.61
C ALA A 308 11.94 6.63 8.13
N SER A 309 12.33 5.60 7.37
CA SER A 309 13.55 4.82 7.66
C SER A 309 14.76 5.27 6.84
N GLY A 310 14.57 6.26 5.98
CA GLY A 310 15.54 6.68 4.99
C GLY A 310 15.46 5.89 3.68
N THR A 311 15.69 6.58 2.60
CA THR A 311 15.93 6.00 1.26
C THR A 311 17.30 6.47 0.79
N TYR A 312 18.13 5.55 0.33
CA TYR A 312 19.48 5.81 -0.14
C TYR A 312 19.60 5.32 -1.57
N SER A 313 20.06 6.21 -2.45
CA SER A 313 20.20 5.93 -3.88
C SER A 313 21.67 5.81 -4.25
N PHE A 314 21.99 4.80 -5.03
CA PHE A 314 23.32 4.55 -5.55
C PHE A 314 23.30 4.70 -7.07
N SER A 315 24.12 5.63 -7.59
CA SER A 315 24.31 5.85 -9.01
C SER A 315 25.76 5.63 -9.35
N ALA A 316 26.03 5.01 -10.48
CA ALA A 316 27.40 4.67 -10.92
C ALA A 316 28.32 5.88 -11.02
N SER A 317 27.79 7.10 -11.15
CA SER A 317 28.58 8.35 -11.23
C SER A 317 29.55 8.58 -10.05
N GLY A 318 29.32 7.92 -8.91
CA GLY A 318 30.21 8.06 -7.75
C GLY A 318 31.56 7.38 -7.89
N THR A 319 31.69 6.34 -8.72
CA THR A 319 32.92 5.59 -8.97
C THR A 319 33.44 5.74 -10.40
N ASP A 320 32.92 6.67 -11.18
CA ASP A 320 33.40 7.02 -12.51
C ASP A 320 34.66 7.88 -12.47
N PHE A 321 35.45 7.84 -13.53
CA PHE A 321 36.66 8.67 -13.67
C PHE A 321 36.35 10.16 -13.56
N VAL A 322 35.34 10.63 -14.29
CA VAL A 322 34.96 12.03 -14.40
C VAL A 322 33.49 12.20 -14.08
N THR A 323 33.18 13.12 -13.18
CA THR A 323 31.83 13.62 -13.00
C THR A 323 31.60 14.73 -14.04
N SER A 324 31.37 14.36 -15.31
CA SER A 324 30.91 15.31 -16.31
C SER A 324 29.42 15.25 -16.46
N GLY A 325 28.77 16.41 -16.63
CA GLY A 325 27.32 16.51 -16.88
C GLY A 325 26.86 15.93 -18.22
N THR A 326 27.71 15.27 -18.97
CA THR A 326 27.39 14.52 -20.20
C THR A 326 26.94 13.11 -19.84
N LYS A 327 25.64 12.91 -19.71
CA LYS A 327 25.00 11.61 -19.76
C LYS A 327 25.31 10.98 -21.13
N GLY A 328 26.28 10.10 -21.25
CA GLY A 328 26.62 9.56 -22.56
C GLY A 328 27.17 8.16 -22.63
N ALA A 329 27.76 7.63 -21.57
CA ALA A 329 28.18 6.24 -21.55
C ALA A 329 27.22 5.42 -20.70
N ALA A 330 26.78 4.27 -21.21
CA ALA A 330 26.09 3.26 -20.41
C ALA A 330 26.99 2.92 -19.22
N GLN A 331 26.55 3.18 -18.03
CA GLN A 331 27.33 2.97 -16.81
C GLN A 331 27.41 1.46 -16.57
N PRO A 332 28.60 0.85 -16.52
CA PRO A 332 28.72 -0.58 -16.45
C PRO A 332 28.22 -1.14 -15.12
N PHE A 333 27.74 -2.36 -15.15
CA PHE A 333 27.37 -3.11 -13.95
C PHE A 333 28.53 -3.17 -12.96
N GLY A 334 28.25 -3.07 -11.67
CA GLY A 334 29.21 -3.15 -10.58
C GLY A 334 29.58 -1.82 -9.95
N ASN A 335 29.48 -0.68 -10.65
CA ASN A 335 29.80 0.62 -10.08
C ASN A 335 28.90 0.98 -8.89
N THR A 336 27.60 0.73 -9.00
CA THR A 336 26.66 0.99 -7.90
C THR A 336 26.85 0.03 -6.73
N LEU A 337 27.24 -1.23 -7.01
CA LEU A 337 27.58 -2.20 -5.98
C LEU A 337 28.87 -1.84 -5.24
N ALA A 338 29.85 -1.28 -5.92
CA ALA A 338 31.07 -0.76 -5.30
C ALA A 338 30.76 0.42 -4.37
N LEU A 339 29.87 1.32 -4.78
CA LEU A 339 29.40 2.42 -3.93
C LEU A 339 28.62 1.91 -2.71
N LEU A 340 27.77 0.91 -2.88
CA LEU A 340 27.11 0.23 -1.76
C LEU A 340 28.16 -0.37 -0.81
N ALA A 341 29.14 -1.11 -1.35
CA ALA A 341 30.21 -1.70 -0.55
C ALA A 341 30.99 -0.64 0.24
N LEU A 342 31.20 0.54 -0.32
CA LEU A 342 31.83 1.67 0.37
C LEU A 342 30.89 2.43 1.33
N GLY A 343 29.58 2.17 1.29
CA GLY A 343 28.57 2.89 2.10
C GLY A 343 28.38 4.35 1.66
N LEU A 344 28.55 4.65 0.38
CA LEU A 344 28.51 6.01 -0.20
C LEU A 344 27.30 6.18 -1.12
N PRO A 345 26.10 6.48 -0.60
CA PRO A 345 24.96 6.81 -1.44
C PRO A 345 25.21 8.14 -2.17
N THR A 346 24.71 8.24 -3.40
CA THR A 346 24.76 9.45 -4.23
C THR A 346 23.56 10.37 -4.03
N GLY A 347 22.57 9.91 -3.30
CA GLY A 347 21.36 10.67 -2.95
C GLY A 347 20.52 9.93 -1.91
N GLY A 348 19.49 10.59 -1.44
CA GLY A 348 18.57 10.00 -0.48
C GLY A 348 17.63 11.01 0.13
N SER A 349 16.70 10.52 0.93
CA SER A 349 15.77 11.32 1.72
C SER A 349 15.39 10.62 3.01
N TYR A 350 15.01 11.42 3.98
CA TYR A 350 14.49 11.00 5.27
C TYR A 350 13.31 11.89 5.64
N ASP A 351 12.16 11.28 5.96
CA ASP A 351 10.94 12.02 6.24
C ASP A 351 10.51 11.82 7.70
N VAL A 352 10.06 12.90 8.34
CA VAL A 352 9.41 12.87 9.65
C VAL A 352 7.98 13.36 9.47
N ASN A 353 7.06 12.44 9.29
CA ASN A 353 5.67 12.72 9.03
C ASN A 353 4.81 12.40 10.26
N THR A 354 3.68 13.12 10.38
CA THR A 354 2.69 12.89 11.43
C THR A 354 1.45 12.22 10.86
N ARG A 355 0.58 11.74 11.75
CA ARG A 355 -0.73 11.21 11.40
C ARG A 355 -1.71 12.37 11.20
N PHE A 356 -2.57 12.25 10.19
CA PHE A 356 -3.65 13.19 9.90
C PHE A 356 -5.00 12.52 10.04
N GLN A 357 -6.01 13.28 10.46
CA GLN A 357 -7.40 12.85 10.46
C GLN A 357 -8.26 13.97 9.89
N TYR A 358 -8.87 13.70 8.76
CA TYR A 358 -9.80 14.61 8.07
C TYR A 358 -11.23 14.20 8.32
N ASN A 359 -12.10 15.21 8.46
CA ASN A 359 -13.53 15.01 8.59
C ASN A 359 -14.28 15.98 7.68
N ASN A 360 -15.38 15.49 7.10
CA ASN A 360 -16.36 16.33 6.44
C ASN A 360 -17.76 15.76 6.62
N TRP A 361 -18.76 16.62 6.56
CA TRP A 361 -20.16 16.26 6.54
C TRP A 361 -20.72 16.39 5.13
N TYR A 362 -21.51 15.40 4.73
CA TYR A 362 -22.41 15.49 3.61
C TYR A 362 -23.84 15.56 4.16
N ILE A 363 -24.62 16.55 3.73
CA ILE A 363 -25.99 16.78 4.14
C ILE A 363 -26.82 16.93 2.87
N GLY A 364 -27.65 15.93 2.59
CA GLY A 364 -28.57 15.90 1.49
C GLY A 364 -30.01 15.86 1.98
N THR A 365 -30.90 16.55 1.29
CA THR A 365 -32.36 16.44 1.47
C THR A 365 -33.00 16.30 0.11
N PHE A 366 -34.07 15.54 0.02
CA PHE A 366 -34.77 15.33 -1.22
C PHE A 366 -36.29 15.30 -1.03
N ILE A 367 -36.99 15.69 -2.08
CA ILE A 367 -38.41 15.48 -2.25
C ILE A 367 -38.65 15.00 -3.67
N GLN A 368 -39.50 14.01 -3.84
CA GLN A 368 -39.91 13.43 -5.11
C GLN A 368 -41.41 13.19 -5.09
N ASP A 369 -42.10 13.43 -6.20
CA ASP A 369 -43.49 13.06 -6.42
C ASP A 369 -43.59 12.23 -7.68
N ASP A 370 -44.18 11.06 -7.56
CA ASP A 370 -44.60 10.18 -8.64
C ASP A 370 -46.11 10.37 -8.87
N TRP A 371 -46.44 11.22 -9.83
CA TRP A 371 -47.81 11.55 -10.16
C TRP A 371 -48.37 10.65 -11.27
N LYS A 372 -49.30 9.79 -10.89
CA LYS A 372 -50.06 8.96 -11.86
C LYS A 372 -51.12 9.82 -12.55
N MET A 373 -50.69 10.58 -13.59
CA MET A 373 -51.52 11.51 -14.31
C MET A 373 -52.64 10.81 -15.09
N LEU A 374 -52.34 9.65 -15.68
CA LEU A 374 -53.27 8.79 -16.40
C LEU A 374 -53.05 7.29 -16.00
N PRO A 375 -53.98 6.37 -16.31
CA PRO A 375 -53.78 4.94 -16.06
C PRO A 375 -52.50 4.37 -16.67
N ASN A 376 -52.02 4.95 -17.76
CA ASN A 376 -50.85 4.54 -18.53
C ASN A 376 -49.72 5.60 -18.52
N LEU A 377 -49.84 6.69 -17.75
CA LEU A 377 -48.82 7.74 -17.68
C LEU A 377 -48.55 8.16 -16.25
N THR A 378 -47.32 7.95 -15.81
CA THR A 378 -46.78 8.46 -14.55
C THR A 378 -45.69 9.50 -14.84
N VAL A 379 -45.77 10.64 -14.22
CA VAL A 379 -44.77 11.72 -14.28
C VAL A 379 -44.05 11.78 -12.94
N SER A 380 -42.74 11.63 -12.95
CA SER A 380 -41.88 11.72 -11.77
C SER A 380 -41.13 13.04 -11.76
N VAL A 381 -41.29 13.83 -10.70
CA VAL A 381 -40.60 15.09 -10.49
C VAL A 381 -39.93 15.07 -9.15
N GLY A 382 -38.69 15.50 -9.06
CA GLY A 382 -37.97 15.54 -7.80
C GLY A 382 -36.97 16.70 -7.73
N LEU A 383 -36.68 17.10 -6.51
CA LEU A 383 -35.64 18.05 -6.17
C LEU A 383 -34.75 17.43 -5.07
N ARG A 384 -33.45 17.57 -5.24
CA ARG A 384 -32.45 17.21 -4.23
C ARG A 384 -31.53 18.39 -4.00
N VAL A 385 -31.32 18.73 -2.74
CA VAL A 385 -30.37 19.76 -2.33
C VAL A 385 -29.28 19.07 -1.52
N GLU A 386 -28.05 19.34 -1.86
CA GLU A 386 -26.87 18.72 -1.25
C GLU A 386 -25.88 19.80 -0.81
N HIS A 387 -25.26 19.58 0.33
CA HIS A 387 -24.20 20.41 0.85
C HIS A 387 -23.09 19.55 1.43
N GLU A 388 -21.86 19.74 0.97
CA GLU A 388 -20.67 19.20 1.61
C GLU A 388 -19.94 20.30 2.38
N THR A 389 -19.63 20.03 3.64
CA THR A 389 -18.77 20.92 4.43
C THR A 389 -17.33 20.81 3.92
N ARG A 390 -16.56 21.86 4.15
CA ARG A 390 -15.11 21.79 3.92
C ARG A 390 -14.48 20.65 4.74
N ILE A 391 -13.39 20.11 4.22
CA ILE A 391 -12.57 19.15 4.95
C ILE A 391 -11.84 19.87 6.08
N VAL A 392 -11.96 19.33 7.29
CA VAL A 392 -11.31 19.84 8.49
C VAL A 392 -10.39 18.75 9.06
N GLU A 393 -9.15 19.13 9.37
CA GLU A 393 -8.21 18.24 10.06
C GLU A 393 -8.42 18.37 11.57
N SER A 394 -8.63 17.23 12.25
CA SER A 394 -9.06 17.17 13.66
C SER A 394 -8.01 17.69 14.66
N GLY A 395 -6.74 17.65 14.30
CA GLY A 395 -5.62 18.10 15.12
C GLY A 395 -5.12 19.50 14.78
N ASN A 396 -5.78 20.18 13.81
CA ASN A 396 -5.34 21.48 13.26
C ASN A 396 -3.89 21.45 12.73
N LYS A 397 -3.52 20.35 12.06
CA LYS A 397 -2.17 20.09 11.52
C LYS A 397 -2.04 20.39 10.02
N MET A 398 -3.10 20.88 9.39
CA MET A 398 -3.04 21.26 7.97
C MET A 398 -2.24 22.54 7.80
N THR A 399 -1.34 22.55 6.81
CA THR A 399 -0.72 23.77 6.33
C THR A 399 -1.81 24.64 5.68
N ILE A 400 -2.07 25.81 6.25
CA ILE A 400 -3.09 26.76 5.77
C ILE A 400 -2.50 27.86 4.86
N GLY A 401 -1.19 27.93 4.77
CA GLY A 401 -0.47 28.89 3.94
C GLY A 401 1.04 28.82 4.18
N TRP A 402 1.76 29.56 3.38
CA TRP A 402 3.18 29.81 3.54
C TRP A 402 3.40 31.30 3.78
N ASP A 403 4.10 31.66 4.85
CA ASP A 403 4.48 33.02 5.15
C ASP A 403 5.98 33.19 4.86
N PRO A 404 6.35 33.97 3.81
CA PRO A 404 7.73 34.16 3.45
C PRO A 404 8.52 35.05 4.43
N THR A 405 7.82 35.65 5.39
CA THR A 405 8.44 36.59 6.36
C THR A 405 8.80 35.92 7.70
N LEU A 406 8.24 34.70 7.96
CA LEU A 406 8.56 33.95 9.16
C LEU A 406 9.80 33.08 8.95
N THR A 407 10.68 33.10 9.95
CA THR A 407 11.80 32.13 10.03
C THR A 407 11.23 30.75 10.36
N ASN A 408 11.62 29.72 9.60
CA ASN A 408 11.34 28.34 9.98
C ASN A 408 12.16 27.99 11.23
N GLU A 409 11.49 27.81 12.37
CA GLU A 409 12.08 27.26 13.58
C GLU A 409 12.15 25.72 13.53
#